data_e9189d2ada470db9cf6e48143806e69e
#
_entry.id   e9189d2ada470db9cf6e48143806e69e
#
_cell.length_a   1.000
_cell.length_b   1.000
_cell.length_c   1.000
_cell.angle_alpha   90.00
_cell.angle_beta   90.00
_cell.angle_gamma   90.00
#
_symmetry.space_group_name_H-M   'P 1'
#
loop_
_entity.id
_entity.type
_entity.pdbx_description
1 polymer ?
#
loop_
_entity_poly.entity_id
_entity_poly.type
_entity_poly.pdbx_seq_one_letter_code
_entity_poly.pdbx_strand_id
1 'polypeptide(L)'
;MKPIFSAEQRRAAYRILAALFWFAVWQALAMAVGQEFLFASPLKVLHSLLRLLSDPAAYLTALLSAGRIMLGFLLGAAFGILLAALSSRFALVFHLASPLVAMARAVPVASFAILAVILVSSRFLSTLIAMVIGFPVLYANVLEGIRQSDRKLREMAAVFQVPFFRRLVSLHLPHLAPYLRTGFAAAVGLCFKSGVAAEVIGLPRGTIGERLYFAKVNFFTADLFAWTVIIVLLSIVCAWGVLKLTDLCFSRLAKI
;
A
#
# COMPACT_ATOMS: atom_id res chain seq x y z
N MET A 1 -7.68 1.58 -46.83
CA MET A 1 -6.75 0.63 -46.21
C MET A 1 -7.23 0.35 -44.79
N LYS A 2 -7.65 -0.90 -44.51
CA LYS A 2 -8.02 -1.30 -43.13
C LYS A 2 -6.74 -1.34 -42.28
N PRO A 3 -6.72 -0.79 -41.09
CA PRO A 3 -5.53 -0.83 -40.25
C PRO A 3 -5.21 -2.30 -39.91
N ILE A 4 -3.99 -2.74 -40.19
CA ILE A 4 -3.48 -4.11 -40.04
C ILE A 4 -3.53 -4.60 -38.58
N PHE A 5 -3.64 -3.70 -37.61
CA PHE A 5 -3.72 -4.01 -36.18
C PHE A 5 -4.96 -3.41 -35.53
N SER A 6 -5.63 -4.20 -34.68
CA SER A 6 -6.72 -3.70 -33.83
C SER A 6 -6.19 -2.63 -32.83
N ALA A 7 -7.06 -1.78 -32.31
CA ALA A 7 -6.68 -0.76 -31.33
C ALA A 7 -6.06 -1.37 -30.08
N GLU A 8 -6.47 -2.57 -29.67
CA GLU A 8 -5.90 -3.32 -28.55
C GLU A 8 -4.48 -3.83 -28.83
N GLN A 9 -4.25 -4.35 -30.05
CA GLN A 9 -2.92 -4.81 -30.47
C GLN A 9 -1.91 -3.67 -30.51
N ARG A 10 -2.32 -2.48 -30.98
CA ARG A 10 -1.45 -1.28 -30.95
C ARG A 10 -1.14 -0.84 -29.52
N ARG A 11 -2.10 -0.84 -28.61
CA ARG A 11 -1.88 -0.52 -27.19
C ARG A 11 -0.93 -1.54 -26.53
N ALA A 12 -1.07 -2.82 -26.83
CA ALA A 12 -0.15 -3.85 -26.35
C ALA A 12 1.26 -3.66 -26.90
N ALA A 13 1.40 -3.38 -28.21
CA ALA A 13 2.68 -3.10 -28.85
C ALA A 13 3.37 -1.88 -28.24
N TYR A 14 2.66 -0.78 -28.01
CA TYR A 14 3.23 0.40 -27.35
C TYR A 14 3.69 0.13 -25.92
N ARG A 15 2.97 -0.69 -25.14
CA ARG A 15 3.39 -1.11 -23.79
C ARG A 15 4.69 -1.92 -23.83
N ILE A 16 4.79 -2.86 -24.77
CA ILE A 16 5.99 -3.68 -24.95
C ILE A 16 7.17 -2.81 -25.39
N LEU A 17 6.97 -1.93 -26.38
CA LEU A 17 8.01 -0.99 -26.82
C LEU A 17 8.49 -0.08 -25.69
N ALA A 18 7.57 0.46 -24.88
CA ALA A 18 7.94 1.25 -23.72
C ALA A 18 8.75 0.46 -22.70
N ALA A 19 8.35 -0.78 -22.41
CA ALA A 19 9.09 -1.65 -21.50
C ALA A 19 10.51 -1.95 -22.03
N LEU A 20 10.64 -2.31 -23.33
CA LEU A 20 11.92 -2.55 -23.97
C LEU A 20 12.81 -1.31 -23.98
N PHE A 21 12.23 -0.14 -24.26
CA PHE A 21 12.94 1.13 -24.23
C PHE A 21 13.54 1.38 -22.85
N TRP A 22 12.75 1.29 -21.78
CA TRP A 22 13.25 1.53 -20.43
C TRP A 22 14.25 0.46 -19.98
N PHE A 23 14.09 -0.79 -20.43
CA PHE A 23 15.06 -1.84 -20.16
C PHE A 23 16.39 -1.57 -20.87
N ALA A 24 16.36 -1.10 -22.12
CA ALA A 24 17.54 -0.69 -22.87
C ALA A 24 18.24 0.53 -22.25
N VAL A 25 17.46 1.52 -21.79
CA VAL A 25 18.01 2.69 -21.06
C VAL A 25 18.70 2.24 -19.78
N TRP A 26 18.08 1.35 -18.98
CA TRP A 26 18.69 0.82 -17.78
C TRP A 26 20.00 0.06 -18.09
N GLN A 27 19.99 -0.80 -19.12
CA GLN A 27 21.18 -1.53 -19.53
C GLN A 27 22.31 -0.58 -20.01
N ALA A 28 21.97 0.46 -20.78
CA ALA A 28 22.94 1.47 -21.22
C ALA A 28 23.56 2.23 -20.05
N LEU A 29 22.73 2.62 -19.05
CA LEU A 29 23.22 3.26 -17.83
C LEU A 29 24.13 2.34 -17.03
N ALA A 30 23.80 1.04 -16.91
CA ALA A 30 24.63 0.08 -16.22
C ALA A 30 26.00 -0.09 -16.91
N MET A 31 26.04 -0.10 -18.24
CA MET A 31 27.28 -0.15 -19.02
C MET A 31 28.09 1.15 -18.90
N ALA A 32 27.43 2.32 -18.87
CA ALA A 32 28.08 3.62 -18.73
C ALA A 32 28.75 3.80 -17.35
N VAL A 33 28.12 3.29 -16.28
CA VAL A 33 28.69 3.29 -14.92
C VAL A 33 29.89 2.34 -14.83
N GLY A 34 29.86 1.22 -15.55
CA GLY A 34 30.96 0.25 -15.66
C GLY A 34 31.33 -0.47 -14.35
N GLN A 35 30.65 -0.17 -13.25
CA GLN A 35 30.92 -0.71 -11.92
C GLN A 35 29.66 -1.37 -11.36
N GLU A 36 29.64 -2.70 -11.39
CA GLU A 36 28.48 -3.50 -11.02
C GLU A 36 28.05 -3.39 -9.55
N PHE A 37 29.00 -3.13 -8.68
CA PHE A 37 28.73 -2.91 -7.24
C PHE A 37 28.03 -1.58 -6.97
N LEU A 38 28.10 -0.61 -7.90
CA LEU A 38 27.35 0.65 -7.82
C LEU A 38 25.99 0.55 -8.50
N PHE A 39 25.95 -0.08 -9.68
CA PHE A 39 24.71 -0.16 -10.45
C PHE A 39 24.60 -1.48 -11.20
N ALA A 40 23.73 -2.37 -10.72
CA ALA A 40 23.55 -3.69 -11.29
C ALA A 40 22.82 -3.64 -12.64
N SER A 41 23.30 -4.45 -13.59
CA SER A 41 22.63 -4.59 -14.88
C SER A 41 21.30 -5.36 -14.74
N PRO A 42 20.29 -5.09 -15.59
CA PRO A 42 19.01 -5.77 -15.57
C PRO A 42 19.13 -7.30 -15.64
N LEU A 43 20.08 -7.82 -16.41
CA LEU A 43 20.30 -9.27 -16.54
C LEU A 43 20.78 -9.88 -15.21
N LYS A 44 21.67 -9.21 -14.47
CA LYS A 44 22.10 -9.68 -13.16
C LYS A 44 21.02 -9.60 -12.11
N VAL A 45 20.19 -8.55 -12.17
CA VAL A 45 19.01 -8.43 -11.30
C VAL A 45 18.03 -9.56 -11.60
N LEU A 46 17.79 -9.89 -12.87
CA LEU A 46 16.94 -11.02 -13.25
C LEU A 46 17.49 -12.36 -12.73
N HIS A 47 18.80 -12.58 -12.86
CA HIS A 47 19.44 -13.79 -12.34
C HIS A 47 19.31 -13.89 -10.81
N SER A 48 19.56 -12.79 -10.07
CA SER A 48 19.34 -12.73 -8.62
C SER A 48 17.89 -12.96 -8.25
N LEU A 49 16.95 -12.40 -9.01
CA LEU A 49 15.52 -12.60 -8.78
C LEU A 49 15.12 -14.07 -8.95
N LEU A 50 15.57 -14.72 -10.02
CA LEU A 50 15.30 -16.14 -10.25
C LEU A 50 15.91 -17.01 -9.14
N ARG A 51 17.11 -16.71 -8.68
CA ARG A 51 17.73 -17.39 -7.53
C ARG A 51 16.91 -17.23 -6.26
N LEU A 52 16.46 -16.01 -5.94
CA LEU A 52 15.62 -15.74 -4.76
C LEU A 52 14.26 -16.44 -4.87
N LEU A 53 13.67 -16.50 -6.05
CA LEU A 53 12.42 -17.23 -6.28
C LEU A 53 12.58 -18.76 -6.18
N SER A 54 13.79 -19.28 -6.26
CA SER A 54 14.08 -20.71 -6.05
C SER A 54 14.43 -21.03 -4.60
N ASP A 55 14.61 -20.02 -3.73
CA ASP A 55 14.98 -20.19 -2.33
C ASP A 55 13.74 -20.16 -1.42
N PRO A 56 13.40 -21.29 -0.75
CA PRO A 56 12.29 -21.32 0.21
C PRO A 56 12.42 -20.30 1.36
N ALA A 57 13.65 -19.95 1.77
CA ALA A 57 13.89 -18.96 2.81
C ALA A 57 13.48 -17.55 2.39
N ALA A 58 13.55 -17.24 1.09
CA ALA A 58 13.12 -15.96 0.56
C ALA A 58 11.58 -15.79 0.67
N TYR A 59 10.81 -16.86 0.44
CA TYR A 59 9.35 -16.81 0.61
C TYR A 59 8.96 -16.57 2.07
N LEU A 60 9.63 -17.22 3.02
CA LEU A 60 9.38 -17.01 4.44
C LEU A 60 9.69 -15.55 4.83
N THR A 61 10.81 -15.01 4.37
CA THR A 61 11.19 -13.61 4.56
C THR A 61 10.13 -12.65 4.01
N ALA A 62 9.67 -12.90 2.79
CA ALA A 62 8.63 -12.09 2.13
C ALA A 62 7.30 -12.14 2.89
N LEU A 63 6.87 -13.33 3.33
CA LEU A 63 5.63 -13.53 4.09
C LEU A 63 5.68 -12.86 5.47
N LEU A 64 6.82 -12.94 6.17
CA LEU A 64 6.99 -12.29 7.47
C LEU A 64 6.89 -10.77 7.36
N SER A 65 7.57 -10.15 6.38
CA SER A 65 7.45 -8.71 6.13
C SER A 65 6.03 -8.34 5.71
N ALA A 66 5.45 -9.05 4.74
CA ALA A 66 4.08 -8.80 4.30
C ALA A 66 3.08 -8.90 5.46
N GLY A 67 3.17 -9.96 6.29
CA GLY A 67 2.28 -10.16 7.42
C GLY A 67 2.34 -9.02 8.44
N ARG A 68 3.54 -8.53 8.79
CA ARG A 68 3.72 -7.40 9.71
C ARG A 68 3.17 -6.09 9.12
N ILE A 69 3.47 -5.81 7.86
CA ILE A 69 3.02 -4.60 7.18
C ILE A 69 1.49 -4.64 6.99
N MET A 70 0.93 -5.78 6.58
CA MET A 70 -0.52 -5.95 6.42
C MET A 70 -1.26 -5.87 7.76
N LEU A 71 -0.69 -6.37 8.85
CA LEU A 71 -1.26 -6.18 10.18
C LEU A 71 -1.31 -4.69 10.54
N GLY A 72 -0.22 -3.95 10.29
CA GLY A 72 -0.19 -2.49 10.49
C GLY A 72 -1.21 -1.76 9.63
N PHE A 73 -1.33 -2.14 8.35
CA PHE A 73 -2.37 -1.62 7.46
C PHE A 73 -3.78 -1.87 8.01
N LEU A 74 -4.09 -3.09 8.45
CA LEU A 74 -5.42 -3.43 8.98
C LEU A 74 -5.75 -2.65 10.26
N LEU A 75 -4.79 -2.53 11.18
CA LEU A 75 -4.95 -1.71 12.39
C LEU A 75 -5.14 -0.23 12.05
N GLY A 76 -4.35 0.31 11.11
CA GLY A 76 -4.47 1.67 10.62
C GLY A 76 -5.80 1.92 9.91
N ALA A 77 -6.27 0.95 9.12
CA ALA A 77 -7.55 1.01 8.44
C ALA A 77 -8.71 1.03 9.45
N ALA A 78 -8.71 0.10 10.39
CA ALA A 78 -9.74 0.05 11.44
C ALA A 78 -9.79 1.34 12.25
N PHE A 79 -8.64 1.85 12.70
CA PHE A 79 -8.54 3.10 13.45
C PHE A 79 -8.99 4.31 12.61
N GLY A 80 -8.52 4.41 11.35
CA GLY A 80 -8.87 5.51 10.46
C GLY A 80 -10.35 5.56 10.10
N ILE A 81 -10.96 4.40 9.80
CA ILE A 81 -12.39 4.29 9.52
C ILE A 81 -13.23 4.66 10.74
N LEU A 82 -12.87 4.12 11.92
CA LEU A 82 -13.58 4.44 13.18
C LEU A 82 -13.47 5.92 13.50
N LEU A 83 -12.27 6.49 13.43
CA LEU A 83 -12.05 7.90 13.71
C LEU A 83 -12.81 8.82 12.73
N ALA A 84 -12.89 8.45 11.44
CA ALA A 84 -13.67 9.17 10.44
C ALA A 84 -15.17 9.12 10.74
N ALA A 85 -15.70 7.96 11.11
CA ALA A 85 -17.09 7.79 11.51
C ALA A 85 -17.44 8.64 12.73
N LEU A 86 -16.59 8.64 13.77
CA LEU A 86 -16.76 9.47 14.97
C LEU A 86 -16.65 10.97 14.63
N SER A 87 -15.66 11.36 13.83
CA SER A 87 -15.47 12.74 13.38
C SER A 87 -16.64 13.28 12.56
N SER A 88 -17.30 12.43 11.80
CA SER A 88 -18.50 12.81 11.03
C SER A 88 -19.71 13.10 11.93
N ARG A 89 -19.76 12.46 13.10
CA ARG A 89 -20.89 12.58 14.04
C ARG A 89 -20.68 13.65 15.10
N PHE A 90 -19.43 13.83 15.58
CA PHE A 90 -19.08 14.70 16.68
C PHE A 90 -18.06 15.75 16.25
N ALA A 91 -18.46 17.03 16.26
CA ALA A 91 -17.57 18.14 15.89
C ALA A 91 -16.32 18.21 16.78
N LEU A 92 -16.46 17.91 18.08
CA LEU A 92 -15.32 17.86 18.99
C LEU A 92 -14.27 16.84 18.54
N VAL A 93 -14.71 15.63 18.16
CA VAL A 93 -13.79 14.58 17.66
C VAL A 93 -13.09 15.03 16.39
N PHE A 94 -13.82 15.67 15.47
CA PHE A 94 -13.24 16.21 14.24
C PHE A 94 -12.14 17.25 14.54
N HIS A 95 -12.38 18.20 15.42
CA HIS A 95 -11.39 19.24 15.78
C HIS A 95 -10.18 18.66 16.52
N LEU A 96 -10.37 17.63 17.34
CA LEU A 96 -9.25 16.93 18.01
C LEU A 96 -8.47 16.03 17.06
N ALA A 97 -9.15 15.35 16.12
CA ALA A 97 -8.51 14.45 15.15
C ALA A 97 -7.74 15.22 14.07
N SER A 98 -8.22 16.40 13.67
CA SER A 98 -7.63 17.18 12.58
C SER A 98 -6.13 17.45 12.74
N PRO A 99 -5.62 17.99 13.88
CA PRO A 99 -4.19 18.20 14.06
C PRO A 99 -3.41 16.88 14.10
N LEU A 100 -3.94 15.81 14.72
CA LEU A 100 -3.31 14.49 14.76
C LEU A 100 -3.10 13.92 13.36
N VAL A 101 -4.14 13.98 12.53
CA VAL A 101 -4.08 13.51 11.13
C VAL A 101 -3.11 14.36 10.30
N ALA A 102 -3.11 15.68 10.50
CA ALA A 102 -2.18 16.58 9.82
C ALA A 102 -0.72 16.28 10.21
N MET A 103 -0.44 16.08 11.48
CA MET A 103 0.89 15.67 11.96
C MET A 103 1.33 14.34 11.40
N ALA A 104 0.47 13.32 11.44
CA ALA A 104 0.80 11.99 10.91
C ALA A 104 1.12 11.99 9.41
N ARG A 105 0.54 12.92 8.63
CA ARG A 105 0.86 13.11 7.21
C ARG A 105 2.15 13.89 6.96
N ALA A 106 2.51 14.80 7.86
CA ALA A 106 3.65 15.68 7.70
C ALA A 106 4.96 15.05 8.20
N VAL A 107 4.89 14.12 9.14
CA VAL A 107 6.08 13.52 9.78
C VAL A 107 6.87 12.69 8.77
N PRO A 108 8.18 12.97 8.58
CA PRO A 108 9.05 12.14 7.76
C PRO A 108 9.15 10.73 8.33
N VAL A 109 8.85 9.72 7.49
CA VAL A 109 8.84 8.31 7.91
C VAL A 109 10.15 7.88 8.57
N ALA A 110 11.29 8.29 8.00
CA ALA A 110 12.61 7.91 8.51
C ALA A 110 12.87 8.45 9.91
N SER A 111 12.55 9.74 10.15
CA SER A 111 12.73 10.36 11.48
C SER A 111 11.84 9.70 12.53
N PHE A 112 10.58 9.43 12.17
CA PHE A 112 9.65 8.75 13.07
C PHE A 112 10.07 7.31 13.35
N ALA A 113 10.57 6.58 12.34
CA ALA A 113 11.06 5.21 12.51
C ALA A 113 12.27 5.14 13.46
N ILE A 114 13.20 6.09 13.38
CA ILE A 114 14.36 6.17 14.29
C ILE A 114 13.91 6.41 15.73
N LEU A 115 12.95 7.32 15.95
CA LEU A 115 12.39 7.54 17.28
C LEU A 115 11.62 6.32 17.80
N ALA A 116 10.85 5.69 16.93
CA ALA A 116 10.05 4.51 17.29
C ALA A 116 10.92 3.29 17.65
N VAL A 117 12.09 3.11 17.04
CA VAL A 117 13.05 2.03 17.40
C VAL A 117 13.49 2.11 18.86
N ILE A 118 13.56 3.31 19.44
CA ILE A 118 13.95 3.50 20.84
C ILE A 118 12.82 3.06 21.79
N LEU A 119 11.57 3.23 21.36
CA LEU A 119 10.39 3.01 22.20
C LEU A 119 9.77 1.62 22.03
N VAL A 120 9.91 1.04 20.83
CA VAL A 120 9.24 -0.20 20.43
C VAL A 120 10.27 -1.20 19.94
N SER A 121 10.09 -2.48 20.30
CA SER A 121 10.92 -3.56 19.76
C SER A 121 10.92 -3.54 18.22
N SER A 122 12.11 -3.73 17.63
CA SER A 122 12.29 -3.78 16.17
C SER A 122 11.31 -4.72 15.45
N ARG A 123 10.88 -5.78 16.14
CA ARG A 123 9.89 -6.75 15.62
C ARG A 123 8.56 -6.12 15.25
N PHE A 124 8.10 -5.11 15.97
CA PHE A 124 6.80 -4.45 15.76
C PHE A 124 6.92 -3.12 15.01
N LEU A 125 8.13 -2.70 14.69
CA LEU A 125 8.38 -1.39 14.09
C LEU A 125 7.67 -1.21 12.76
N SER A 126 7.77 -2.18 11.83
CA SER A 126 7.10 -2.10 10.52
C SER A 126 5.58 -2.08 10.65
N THR A 127 5.02 -2.81 11.63
CA THR A 127 3.59 -2.79 11.94
C THR A 127 3.14 -1.41 12.43
N LEU A 128 3.88 -0.81 13.38
CA LEU A 128 3.58 0.51 13.90
C LEU A 128 3.66 1.59 12.82
N ILE A 129 4.74 1.58 12.04
CA ILE A 129 4.93 2.57 10.97
C ILE A 129 3.84 2.43 9.89
N ALA A 130 3.52 1.20 9.47
CA ALA A 130 2.43 0.96 8.51
C ALA A 130 1.08 1.43 9.07
N MET A 131 0.79 1.22 10.35
CA MET A 131 -0.41 1.71 11.02
C MET A 131 -0.48 3.26 10.97
N VAL A 132 0.59 3.94 11.41
CA VAL A 132 0.64 5.40 11.49
C VAL A 132 0.52 6.07 10.12
N ILE A 133 1.09 5.46 9.06
CA ILE A 133 1.00 5.98 7.70
C ILE A 133 -0.34 5.63 7.05
N GLY A 134 -0.90 4.46 7.34
CA GLY A 134 -2.15 3.99 6.75
C GLY A 134 -3.39 4.71 7.28
N PHE A 135 -3.48 4.97 8.59
CA PHE A 135 -4.70 5.50 9.18
C PHE A 135 -5.12 6.89 8.64
N PRO A 136 -4.22 7.87 8.39
CA PRO A 136 -4.63 9.18 7.89
C PRO A 136 -5.21 9.13 6.48
N VAL A 137 -4.72 8.18 5.66
CA VAL A 137 -5.20 7.97 4.30
C VAL A 137 -6.64 7.47 4.34
N LEU A 138 -6.91 6.46 5.17
CA LEU A 138 -8.25 5.88 5.32
C LEU A 138 -9.21 6.89 5.99
N TYR A 139 -8.76 7.57 7.04
CA TYR A 139 -9.52 8.62 7.70
C TYR A 139 -10.04 9.66 6.69
N ALA A 140 -9.15 10.18 5.84
CA ALA A 140 -9.54 11.22 4.90
C ALA A 140 -10.51 10.72 3.82
N ASN A 141 -10.22 9.55 3.22
CA ASN A 141 -11.10 9.00 2.19
C ASN A 141 -12.50 8.68 2.74
N VAL A 142 -12.57 8.07 3.93
CA VAL A 142 -13.85 7.73 4.55
C VAL A 142 -14.61 8.97 5.00
N LEU A 143 -13.95 9.94 5.62
CA LEU A 143 -14.57 11.18 6.05
C LEU A 143 -15.13 11.96 4.87
N GLU A 144 -14.40 12.02 3.76
CA GLU A 144 -14.85 12.62 2.51
C GLU A 144 -16.07 11.90 1.95
N GLY A 145 -16.03 10.57 1.88
CA GLY A 145 -17.16 9.77 1.44
C GLY A 145 -18.42 9.99 2.29
N ILE A 146 -18.27 10.10 3.62
CA ILE A 146 -19.41 10.39 4.51
C ILE A 146 -19.97 11.81 4.24
N ARG A 147 -19.12 12.79 4.02
CA ARG A 147 -19.52 14.19 3.77
C ARG A 147 -20.23 14.37 2.43
N GLN A 148 -19.81 13.63 1.41
CA GLN A 148 -20.40 13.68 0.08
C GLN A 148 -21.69 12.84 -0.05
N SER A 149 -22.16 12.20 1.04
CA SER A 149 -23.41 11.47 1.04
C SER A 149 -24.60 12.40 0.71
N ASP A 150 -25.42 11.98 -0.26
CA ASP A 150 -26.56 12.77 -0.75
C ASP A 150 -27.55 13.10 0.39
N ARG A 151 -27.73 14.41 0.61
CA ARG A 151 -28.63 14.95 1.63
C ARG A 151 -30.09 14.52 1.38
N LYS A 152 -30.52 14.49 0.12
CA LYS A 152 -31.90 14.12 -0.25
C LYS A 152 -32.19 12.66 0.11
N LEU A 153 -31.23 11.75 -0.14
CA LEU A 153 -31.40 10.34 0.24
C LEU A 153 -31.45 10.15 1.76
N ARG A 154 -30.71 10.95 2.52
CA ARG A 154 -30.76 10.90 3.99
C ARG A 154 -32.09 11.43 4.53
N GLU A 155 -32.60 12.52 3.96
CA GLU A 155 -33.92 13.12 4.30
C GLU A 155 -35.02 12.14 3.97
N MET A 156 -35.01 11.51 2.77
CA MET A 156 -35.95 10.48 2.39
C MET A 156 -35.96 9.30 3.38
N ALA A 157 -34.77 8.78 3.75
CA ALA A 157 -34.66 7.69 4.71
C ALA A 157 -35.18 8.07 6.11
N ALA A 158 -35.13 9.35 6.47
CA ALA A 158 -35.65 9.86 7.72
C ALA A 158 -37.19 9.94 7.66
N VAL A 159 -37.78 10.46 6.57
CA VAL A 159 -39.23 10.53 6.36
C VAL A 159 -39.87 9.15 6.38
N PHE A 160 -39.24 8.16 5.73
CA PHE A 160 -39.72 6.75 5.73
C PHE A 160 -39.36 5.98 7.00
N GLN A 161 -38.76 6.61 8.01
CA GLN A 161 -38.37 6.01 9.28
C GLN A 161 -37.55 4.71 9.11
N VAL A 162 -36.66 4.68 8.09
CA VAL A 162 -35.85 3.50 7.81
C VAL A 162 -34.93 3.19 9.02
N PRO A 163 -34.96 1.95 9.58
CA PRO A 163 -34.13 1.55 10.71
C PRO A 163 -32.67 1.81 10.46
N PHE A 164 -31.92 2.21 11.52
CA PHE A 164 -30.51 2.58 11.41
C PHE A 164 -29.66 1.53 10.68
N PHE A 165 -29.81 0.25 11.01
CA PHE A 165 -29.03 -0.82 10.40
C PHE A 165 -29.31 -0.98 8.91
N ARG A 166 -30.58 -0.92 8.51
CA ARG A 166 -30.98 -0.96 7.09
C ARG A 166 -30.45 0.25 6.36
N ARG A 167 -30.53 1.46 6.94
CA ARG A 167 -29.97 2.69 6.36
C ARG A 167 -28.45 2.61 6.20
N LEU A 168 -27.76 2.01 7.19
CA LEU A 168 -26.31 1.80 7.11
C LEU A 168 -25.93 0.89 5.93
N VAL A 169 -26.60 -0.26 5.82
CA VAL A 169 -26.26 -1.29 4.81
C VAL A 169 -26.73 -0.88 3.41
N SER A 170 -27.93 -0.31 3.26
CA SER A 170 -28.51 -0.04 1.94
C SER A 170 -28.16 1.35 1.38
N LEU A 171 -27.75 2.31 2.24
CA LEU A 171 -27.49 3.69 1.81
C LEU A 171 -26.02 4.08 2.03
N HIS A 172 -25.52 3.97 3.28
CA HIS A 172 -24.20 4.50 3.61
C HIS A 172 -23.06 3.63 3.09
N LEU A 173 -23.10 2.32 3.28
CA LEU A 173 -22.03 1.42 2.87
C LEU A 173 -21.84 1.38 1.34
N PRO A 174 -22.88 1.23 0.49
CA PRO A 174 -22.68 1.29 -0.96
C PRO A 174 -22.11 2.63 -1.44
N HIS A 175 -22.53 3.74 -0.83
CA HIS A 175 -21.99 5.07 -1.15
C HIS A 175 -20.51 5.20 -0.76
N LEU A 176 -20.09 4.59 0.35
CA LEU A 176 -18.69 4.61 0.83
C LEU A 176 -17.78 3.65 0.04
N ALA A 177 -18.32 2.67 -0.66
CA ALA A 177 -17.54 1.66 -1.36
C ALA A 177 -16.42 2.22 -2.27
N PRO A 178 -16.67 3.20 -3.17
CA PRO A 178 -15.64 3.77 -4.03
C PRO A 178 -14.55 4.50 -3.23
N TYR A 179 -14.91 5.20 -2.15
CA TYR A 179 -13.96 5.90 -1.28
C TYR A 179 -13.07 4.94 -0.49
N LEU A 180 -13.66 3.87 0.05
CA LEU A 180 -12.91 2.80 0.71
C LEU A 180 -11.98 2.09 -0.26
N ARG A 181 -12.44 1.79 -1.47
CA ARG A 181 -11.64 1.15 -2.50
C ARG A 181 -10.41 2.00 -2.87
N THR A 182 -10.60 3.30 -3.11
CA THR A 182 -9.52 4.24 -3.41
C THR A 182 -8.58 4.39 -2.20
N GLY A 183 -9.13 4.52 -1.00
CA GLY A 183 -8.37 4.62 0.24
C GLY A 183 -7.52 3.39 0.49
N PHE A 184 -8.05 2.18 0.33
CA PHE A 184 -7.31 0.93 0.49
C PHE A 184 -6.19 0.78 -0.54
N ALA A 185 -6.48 1.07 -1.82
CA ALA A 185 -5.47 1.01 -2.88
C ALA A 185 -4.26 1.91 -2.58
N ALA A 186 -4.52 3.15 -2.16
CA ALA A 186 -3.47 4.11 -1.80
C ALA A 186 -2.74 3.70 -0.50
N ALA A 187 -3.48 3.30 0.53
CA ALA A 187 -2.92 2.99 1.84
C ALA A 187 -2.01 1.75 1.81
N VAL A 188 -2.39 0.67 1.10
CA VAL A 188 -1.54 -0.54 1.01
C VAL A 188 -0.17 -0.20 0.42
N GLY A 189 -0.13 0.52 -0.70
CA GLY A 189 1.14 0.92 -1.33
C GLY A 189 2.04 1.75 -0.41
N LEU A 190 1.45 2.73 0.29
CA LEU A 190 2.16 3.56 1.26
C LEU A 190 2.63 2.76 2.47
N CYS A 191 1.83 1.83 2.99
CA CYS A 191 2.20 0.95 4.10
C CYS A 191 3.38 0.04 3.73
N PHE A 192 3.40 -0.54 2.53
CA PHE A 192 4.55 -1.34 2.07
C PHE A 192 5.81 -0.49 1.94
N LYS A 193 5.72 0.68 1.31
CA LYS A 193 6.85 1.59 1.16
C LYS A 193 7.44 2.01 2.51
N SER A 194 6.59 2.42 3.45
CA SER A 194 7.02 2.89 4.76
C SER A 194 7.40 1.75 5.71
N GLY A 195 6.69 0.63 5.66
CA GLY A 195 6.95 -0.54 6.51
C GLY A 195 8.29 -1.19 6.19
N VAL A 196 8.63 -1.35 4.91
CA VAL A 196 9.96 -1.85 4.50
C VAL A 196 11.07 -0.85 4.87
N ALA A 197 10.84 0.46 4.71
CA ALA A 197 11.80 1.47 5.16
C ALA A 197 12.05 1.37 6.68
N ALA A 198 11.00 1.13 7.46
CA ALA A 198 11.12 0.88 8.89
C ALA A 198 11.90 -0.41 9.21
N GLU A 199 11.71 -1.49 8.43
CA GLU A 199 12.49 -2.72 8.59
C GLU A 199 13.98 -2.50 8.28
N VAL A 200 14.32 -1.68 7.29
CA VAL A 200 15.72 -1.33 6.98
C VAL A 200 16.38 -0.55 8.13
N ILE A 201 15.60 0.28 8.85
CA ILE A 201 16.08 1.06 10.00
C ILE A 201 16.17 0.19 11.26
N GLY A 202 15.15 -0.60 11.54
CA GLY A 202 15.03 -1.37 12.77
C GLY A 202 15.70 -2.75 12.72
N LEU A 203 16.04 -3.24 11.54
CA LEU A 203 16.70 -4.53 11.27
C LEU A 203 16.07 -5.72 12.01
N PRO A 204 14.75 -5.91 11.95
CA PRO A 204 14.14 -7.07 12.57
C PRO A 204 14.53 -8.34 11.80
N ARG A 205 14.95 -9.38 12.54
CA ARG A 205 15.42 -10.64 11.94
C ARG A 205 14.37 -11.29 11.02
N GLY A 206 14.85 -11.83 9.91
CA GLY A 206 14.06 -12.59 8.93
C GLY A 206 13.15 -11.72 8.07
N THR A 207 13.43 -10.43 7.90
CA THR A 207 12.63 -9.51 7.10
C THR A 207 13.30 -9.09 5.80
N ILE A 208 12.51 -8.56 4.86
CA ILE A 208 13.04 -8.01 3.62
C ILE A 208 13.96 -6.81 3.92
N GLY A 209 13.61 -5.97 4.89
CA GLY A 209 14.44 -4.83 5.29
C GLY A 209 15.83 -5.24 5.78
N GLU A 210 15.93 -6.33 6.56
CA GLU A 210 17.21 -6.91 6.95
C GLU A 210 18.02 -7.37 5.73
N ARG A 211 17.39 -8.06 4.76
CA ARG A 211 18.04 -8.51 3.52
C ARG A 211 18.52 -7.35 2.66
N LEU A 212 17.72 -6.29 2.54
CA LEU A 212 18.13 -5.06 1.85
C LEU A 212 19.35 -4.41 2.51
N TYR A 213 19.35 -4.32 3.83
CA TYR A 213 20.47 -3.76 4.57
C TYR A 213 21.76 -4.56 4.35
N PHE A 214 21.71 -5.89 4.47
CA PHE A 214 22.86 -6.75 4.22
C PHE A 214 23.34 -6.66 2.77
N ALA A 215 22.44 -6.63 1.80
CA ALA A 215 22.79 -6.45 0.39
C ALA A 215 23.50 -5.11 0.16
N LYS A 216 23.04 -4.03 0.83
CA LYS A 216 23.69 -2.71 0.77
C LYS A 216 25.10 -2.72 1.36
N VAL A 217 25.29 -3.27 2.56
CA VAL A 217 26.58 -3.27 3.27
C VAL A 217 27.62 -4.12 2.56
N ASN A 218 27.20 -5.24 1.94
CA ASN A 218 28.10 -6.14 1.22
C ASN A 218 28.20 -5.81 -0.29
N PHE A 219 27.63 -4.69 -0.74
CA PHE A 219 27.63 -4.27 -2.15
C PHE A 219 27.02 -5.29 -3.13
N PHE A 220 26.08 -6.12 -2.67
CA PHE A 220 25.31 -7.04 -3.51
C PHE A 220 24.15 -6.30 -4.19
N THR A 221 24.49 -5.38 -5.08
CA THR A 221 23.53 -4.45 -5.69
C THR A 221 22.47 -5.18 -6.50
N ALA A 222 22.81 -6.29 -7.16
CA ALA A 222 21.84 -7.11 -7.88
C ALA A 222 20.76 -7.69 -6.95
N ASP A 223 21.13 -8.15 -5.75
CA ASP A 223 20.20 -8.66 -4.75
C ASP A 223 19.32 -7.53 -4.18
N LEU A 224 19.90 -6.36 -3.96
CA LEU A 224 19.16 -5.19 -3.49
C LEU A 224 18.03 -4.82 -4.48
N PHE A 225 18.33 -4.77 -5.77
CA PHE A 225 17.31 -4.54 -6.81
C PHE A 225 16.30 -5.70 -6.88
N ALA A 226 16.75 -6.95 -6.78
CA ALA A 226 15.87 -8.12 -6.83
C ALA A 226 14.88 -8.11 -5.65
N TRP A 227 15.30 -7.82 -4.41
CA TRP A 227 14.41 -7.63 -3.27
C TRP A 227 13.46 -6.45 -3.45
N THR A 228 13.92 -5.36 -4.07
CA THR A 228 13.04 -4.23 -4.40
C THR A 228 11.93 -4.64 -5.36
N VAL A 229 12.23 -5.45 -6.38
CA VAL A 229 11.22 -6.01 -7.29
C VAL A 229 10.23 -6.89 -6.52
N ILE A 230 10.71 -7.76 -5.62
CA ILE A 230 9.85 -8.62 -4.78
C ILE A 230 8.90 -7.76 -3.93
N ILE A 231 9.38 -6.66 -3.32
CA ILE A 231 8.53 -5.75 -2.53
C ILE A 231 7.42 -5.15 -3.38
N VAL A 232 7.75 -4.67 -4.58
CA VAL A 232 6.77 -4.09 -5.50
C VAL A 232 5.70 -5.11 -5.88
N LEU A 233 6.12 -6.32 -6.28
CA LEU A 233 5.19 -7.41 -6.63
C LEU A 233 4.31 -7.80 -5.44
N LEU A 234 4.89 -7.92 -4.25
CA LEU A 234 4.18 -8.26 -3.02
C LEU A 234 3.14 -7.20 -2.66
N SER A 235 3.51 -5.92 -2.77
CA SER A 235 2.60 -4.79 -2.57
C SER A 235 1.42 -4.82 -3.55
N ILE A 236 1.67 -5.10 -4.83
CA ILE A 236 0.63 -5.22 -5.86
C ILE A 236 -0.31 -6.39 -5.56
N VAL A 237 0.23 -7.55 -5.20
CA VAL A 237 -0.56 -8.76 -4.86
C VAL A 237 -1.43 -8.49 -3.63
N CYS A 238 -0.87 -7.89 -2.58
CA CYS A 238 -1.61 -7.54 -1.38
C CYS A 238 -2.70 -6.50 -1.67
N ALA A 239 -2.40 -5.47 -2.46
CA ALA A 239 -3.38 -4.46 -2.86
C ALA A 239 -4.52 -5.09 -3.67
N TRP A 240 -4.19 -5.95 -4.65
CA TRP A 240 -5.20 -6.68 -5.42
C TRP A 240 -6.07 -7.56 -4.52
N GLY A 241 -5.48 -8.29 -3.57
CA GLY A 241 -6.20 -9.11 -2.60
C GLY A 241 -7.17 -8.30 -1.75
N VAL A 242 -6.72 -7.16 -1.19
CA VAL A 242 -7.56 -6.25 -0.40
C VAL A 242 -8.71 -5.69 -1.23
N LEU A 243 -8.44 -5.24 -2.45
CA LEU A 243 -9.46 -4.70 -3.34
C LEU A 243 -10.50 -5.75 -3.73
N LYS A 244 -10.05 -6.97 -4.07
CA LYS A 244 -10.95 -8.07 -4.40
C LYS A 244 -11.84 -8.46 -3.22
N LEU A 245 -11.29 -8.51 -2.00
CA LEU A 245 -12.08 -8.76 -0.79
C LEU A 245 -13.09 -7.63 -0.55
N THR A 246 -12.70 -6.39 -0.76
CA THR A 246 -13.58 -5.22 -0.66
C THR A 246 -14.75 -5.33 -1.65
N ASP A 247 -14.45 -5.58 -2.93
CA ASP A 247 -15.45 -5.73 -3.99
C ASP A 247 -16.43 -6.90 -3.70
N LEU A 248 -15.93 -8.03 -3.17
CA LEU A 248 -16.74 -9.17 -2.76
C LEU A 248 -17.67 -8.84 -1.57
N CYS A 249 -17.17 -8.13 -0.57
CA CYS A 249 -17.98 -7.70 0.57
C CYS A 249 -19.13 -6.78 0.11
N PHE A 250 -18.83 -5.78 -0.72
CA PHE A 250 -19.85 -4.84 -1.20
C PHE A 250 -20.85 -5.48 -2.18
N SER A 251 -20.40 -6.39 -3.04
CA SER A 251 -21.31 -7.10 -3.95
C SER A 251 -22.31 -8.01 -3.24
N ARG A 252 -21.94 -8.56 -2.08
CA ARG A 252 -22.87 -9.33 -1.22
C ARG A 252 -23.85 -8.42 -0.49
N LEU A 253 -23.40 -7.27 0.01
CA LEU A 253 -24.25 -6.28 0.68
C LEU A 253 -25.29 -5.67 -0.25
N ALA A 254 -24.97 -5.48 -1.54
CA ALA A 254 -25.88 -4.96 -2.54
C ALA A 254 -27.01 -5.95 -2.94
N LYS A 255 -26.90 -7.22 -2.54
CA LYS A 255 -27.92 -8.26 -2.79
C LYS A 255 -28.89 -8.47 -1.63
N ILE A 256 -28.70 -7.80 -0.50
CA ILE A 256 -29.57 -7.80 0.69
C ILE A 256 -30.47 -6.56 0.67
#